data_1402d9ea835ac70fabb8a5d9ad3d3ef5
#
_entry.id   1402d9ea835ac70fabb8a5d9ad3d3ef5
#
_cell.length_a   1.000
_cell.length_b   1.000
_cell.length_c   1.000
_cell.angle_alpha   90.00
_cell.angle_beta   90.00
_cell.angle_gamma   90.00
#
_symmetry.space_group_name_H-M   'P 1'
#
loop_
_entity.id
_entity.type
_entity.pdbx_description
1 polymer ?
#
loop_
_entity_poly.entity_id
_entity_poly.type
_entity_poly.pdbx_seq_one_letter_code
_entity_poly.pdbx_strand_id
1 'polypeptide(L)'
;IRRYSMKYEFDFQMDEKTLGDFYTSHNMGGISGYLWPMLGALAIIIAILSGGTTPVAYRIVYVLFGLLFIFYIPFDLKRKAKKQVQTNPIYAQPIHYIFDEEGVTSIQGEKEARVTWDKFSKIKLTKKSMFLYMRNKNACVLSTAVFGKDLDKAYDWIKSKVGQK
;
A
#
# COMPACT_ATOMS: atom_id res chain seq x y z
N ILE A 1 16.36 -6.08 35.58
CA ILE A 1 15.18 -6.38 34.79
C ILE A 1 15.68 -6.64 33.37
N ARG A 2 15.77 -7.91 32.92
CA ARG A 2 16.06 -8.26 31.54
C ARG A 2 14.88 -7.79 30.69
N ARG A 3 15.03 -6.68 29.97
CA ARG A 3 14.14 -6.36 28.86
C ARG A 3 14.36 -7.45 27.81
N TYR A 4 13.37 -8.29 27.58
CA TYR A 4 13.35 -9.14 26.41
C TYR A 4 13.29 -8.20 25.20
N SER A 5 14.41 -8.12 24.48
CA SER A 5 14.48 -7.39 23.21
C SER A 5 13.59 -8.13 22.22
N MET A 6 12.44 -7.55 21.88
CA MET A 6 11.63 -8.11 20.80
C MET A 6 12.39 -7.93 19.49
N LYS A 7 12.62 -9.04 18.81
CA LYS A 7 13.26 -9.09 17.51
C LYS A 7 12.34 -9.88 16.58
N TYR A 8 11.99 -9.29 15.44
CA TYR A 8 11.31 -9.98 14.36
C TYR A 8 12.28 -10.14 13.21
N GLU A 9 12.40 -11.36 12.70
CA GLU A 9 13.31 -11.70 11.62
C GLU A 9 12.59 -12.62 10.64
N PHE A 10 12.60 -12.24 9.35
CA PHE A 10 11.92 -13.00 8.30
C PHE A 10 12.45 -12.64 6.92
N ASP A 11 12.32 -13.59 6.01
CA ASP A 11 12.55 -13.37 4.59
C ASP A 11 11.26 -12.93 3.92
N PHE A 12 11.33 -11.89 3.11
CA PHE A 12 10.20 -11.38 2.36
C PHE A 12 10.59 -11.11 0.91
N GLN A 13 9.81 -11.66 -0.01
CA GLN A 13 9.90 -11.33 -1.42
C GLN A 13 8.67 -10.54 -1.84
N MET A 14 8.90 -9.39 -2.48
CA MET A 14 7.81 -8.54 -2.95
C MET A 14 6.98 -9.27 -3.99
N ASP A 15 5.68 -9.35 -3.77
CA ASP A 15 4.72 -9.91 -4.70
C ASP A 15 3.81 -8.85 -5.33
N GLU A 16 3.14 -9.23 -6.42
CA GLU A 16 2.23 -8.35 -7.17
C GLU A 16 1.06 -7.87 -6.29
N LYS A 17 0.61 -8.69 -5.35
CA LYS A 17 -0.53 -8.37 -4.47
C LYS A 17 -0.16 -7.33 -3.43
N THR A 18 0.99 -7.50 -2.77
CA THR A 18 1.50 -6.59 -1.76
C THR A 18 1.85 -5.23 -2.36
N LEU A 19 2.54 -5.21 -3.51
CA LEU A 19 2.86 -3.95 -4.20
C LEU A 19 1.60 -3.28 -4.76
N GLY A 20 0.63 -4.04 -5.26
CA GLY A 20 -0.67 -3.54 -5.72
C GLY A 20 -1.50 -2.94 -4.58
N ASP A 21 -1.48 -3.55 -3.40
CA ASP A 21 -2.13 -3.01 -2.20
C ASP A 21 -1.46 -1.70 -1.75
N PHE A 22 -0.13 -1.64 -1.81
CA PHE A 22 0.60 -0.41 -1.52
C PHE A 22 0.22 0.72 -2.48
N TYR A 23 0.26 0.48 -3.79
CA TYR A 23 -0.09 1.50 -4.78
C TYR A 23 -1.53 1.98 -4.61
N THR A 24 -2.46 1.06 -4.40
CA THR A 24 -3.87 1.40 -4.17
C THR A 24 -4.03 2.19 -2.88
N SER A 25 -3.47 1.71 -1.77
CA SER A 25 -3.58 2.35 -0.46
C SER A 25 -2.86 3.70 -0.37
N HIS A 26 -1.76 3.86 -1.10
CA HIS A 26 -1.01 5.12 -1.16
C HIS A 26 -1.73 6.15 -2.03
N ASN A 27 -2.16 5.76 -3.23
CA ASN A 27 -2.81 6.68 -4.17
C ASN A 27 -4.26 7.00 -3.79
N MET A 28 -5.00 6.04 -3.21
CA MET A 28 -6.38 6.25 -2.75
C MET A 28 -6.48 6.69 -1.28
N GLY A 29 -5.36 6.81 -0.58
CA GLY A 29 -5.32 7.20 0.84
C GLY A 29 -5.48 8.68 1.12
N GLY A 30 -5.59 9.54 0.10
CA GLY A 30 -5.78 10.98 0.20
C GLY A 30 -7.06 11.46 -0.49
N ILE A 31 -7.42 12.72 -0.29
CA ILE A 31 -8.60 13.35 -0.92
C ILE A 31 -8.56 13.20 -2.46
N SER A 32 -7.37 13.36 -3.06
CA SER A 32 -7.18 13.21 -4.51
C SER A 32 -7.49 11.81 -5.04
N GLY A 33 -7.32 10.77 -4.23
CA GLY A 33 -7.63 9.39 -4.61
C GLY A 33 -9.12 9.10 -4.76
N TYR A 34 -9.95 9.86 -4.08
CA TYR A 34 -11.42 9.72 -4.15
C TYR A 34 -12.06 10.61 -5.21
N LEU A 35 -11.36 11.62 -5.74
CA LEU A 35 -11.91 12.54 -6.73
C LEU A 35 -12.43 11.82 -7.99
N TRP A 36 -11.64 10.90 -8.53
CA TRP A 36 -12.01 10.17 -9.74
C TRP A 36 -13.22 9.24 -9.55
N PRO A 37 -13.27 8.38 -8.51
CA PRO A 37 -14.46 7.61 -8.21
C PRO A 37 -15.69 8.48 -7.93
N MET A 38 -15.53 9.62 -7.26
CA MET A 38 -16.63 10.57 -7.03
C MET A 38 -17.17 11.16 -8.33
N LEU A 39 -16.29 11.58 -9.24
CA LEU A 39 -16.70 12.06 -10.58
C LEU A 39 -17.42 10.98 -11.36
N GLY A 40 -16.95 9.74 -11.27
CA GLY A 40 -17.61 8.59 -11.87
C GLY A 40 -19.00 8.33 -11.29
N ALA A 41 -19.13 8.39 -9.97
CA ALA A 41 -20.43 8.25 -9.29
C ALA A 41 -21.39 9.39 -9.68
N LEU A 42 -20.89 10.62 -9.73
CA LEU A 42 -21.67 11.78 -10.16
C LEU A 42 -22.20 11.62 -11.59
N ALA A 43 -21.37 11.15 -12.52
CA ALA A 43 -21.79 10.90 -13.90
C ALA A 43 -22.93 9.87 -13.97
N ILE A 44 -22.87 8.79 -13.17
CA ILE A 44 -23.94 7.78 -13.10
C ILE A 44 -25.22 8.40 -12.50
N ILE A 45 -25.10 9.19 -11.43
CA ILE A 45 -26.25 9.88 -10.81
C ILE A 45 -26.92 10.80 -11.83
N ILE A 46 -26.16 11.61 -12.60
CA ILE A 46 -26.67 12.46 -13.65
C ILE A 46 -27.42 11.62 -14.71
N ALA A 47 -26.86 10.49 -15.13
CA ALA A 47 -27.51 9.59 -16.09
C ALA A 47 -28.88 9.08 -15.60
N ILE A 48 -29.02 8.83 -14.30
CA ILE A 48 -30.26 8.36 -13.68
C ILE A 48 -31.27 9.52 -13.58
N LEU A 49 -30.86 10.66 -13.03
CA LEU A 49 -31.75 11.79 -12.76
C LEU A 49 -32.22 12.50 -14.04
N SER A 50 -31.46 12.44 -15.13
CA SER A 50 -31.82 13.04 -16.42
C SER A 50 -32.81 12.22 -17.26
N GLY A 51 -33.48 11.26 -16.64
CA GLY A 51 -34.30 10.23 -17.31
C GLY A 51 -35.48 10.73 -18.17
N GLY A 52 -35.94 11.93 -17.99
CA GLY A 52 -37.04 12.51 -18.80
C GLY A 52 -36.59 13.57 -19.80
N THR A 53 -35.36 14.05 -19.69
CA THR A 53 -34.88 15.25 -20.42
C THR A 53 -33.74 14.95 -21.39
N THR A 54 -32.99 13.86 -21.17
CA THR A 54 -31.79 13.54 -21.96
C THR A 54 -32.04 12.27 -22.79
N PRO A 55 -31.66 12.28 -24.08
CA PRO A 55 -31.74 11.08 -24.93
C PRO A 55 -30.98 9.89 -24.34
N VAL A 56 -31.51 8.68 -24.50
CA VAL A 56 -30.96 7.44 -23.94
C VAL A 56 -29.48 7.24 -24.29
N ALA A 57 -29.08 7.60 -25.52
CA ALA A 57 -27.69 7.48 -25.97
C ALA A 57 -26.70 8.23 -25.07
N TYR A 58 -26.99 9.48 -24.69
CA TYR A 58 -26.12 10.25 -23.78
C TYR A 58 -26.10 9.68 -22.37
N ARG A 59 -27.20 9.14 -21.89
CA ARG A 59 -27.25 8.50 -20.58
C ARG A 59 -26.36 7.25 -20.53
N ILE A 60 -26.35 6.45 -21.61
CA ILE A 60 -25.43 5.30 -21.75
C ILE A 60 -23.98 5.78 -21.70
N VAL A 61 -23.65 6.85 -22.39
CA VAL A 61 -22.29 7.44 -22.38
C VAL A 61 -21.89 7.86 -20.97
N TYR A 62 -22.77 8.55 -20.21
CA TYR A 62 -22.47 8.93 -18.82
C TYR A 62 -22.23 7.73 -17.90
N VAL A 63 -23.02 6.66 -18.06
CA VAL A 63 -22.81 5.42 -17.30
C VAL A 63 -21.47 4.78 -17.64
N LEU A 64 -21.12 4.68 -18.93
CA LEU A 64 -19.85 4.11 -19.36
C LEU A 64 -18.66 4.91 -18.83
N PHE A 65 -18.71 6.24 -18.91
CA PHE A 65 -17.69 7.12 -18.31
C PHE A 65 -17.62 6.94 -16.80
N GLY A 66 -18.76 6.86 -16.12
CA GLY A 66 -18.81 6.65 -14.67
C GLY A 66 -18.14 5.35 -14.24
N LEU A 67 -18.45 4.25 -14.93
CA LEU A 67 -17.83 2.96 -14.68
C LEU A 67 -16.31 3.00 -14.98
N LEU A 68 -15.90 3.66 -16.07
CA LEU A 68 -14.50 3.82 -16.42
C LEU A 68 -13.73 4.53 -15.29
N PHE A 69 -14.23 5.66 -14.79
CA PHE A 69 -13.56 6.39 -13.72
C PHE A 69 -13.51 5.63 -12.39
N ILE A 70 -14.52 4.82 -12.10
CA ILE A 70 -14.55 4.02 -10.86
C ILE A 70 -13.55 2.86 -10.93
N PHE A 71 -13.49 2.14 -12.06
CA PHE A 71 -12.75 0.87 -12.15
C PHE A 71 -11.38 0.99 -12.78
N TYR A 72 -11.16 1.97 -13.67
CA TYR A 72 -9.91 2.09 -14.41
C TYR A 72 -8.69 2.33 -13.51
N ILE A 73 -8.81 3.26 -12.55
CA ILE A 73 -7.68 3.64 -11.69
C ILE A 73 -7.17 2.48 -10.84
N PRO A 74 -8.01 1.78 -10.05
CA PRO A 74 -7.53 0.65 -9.26
C PRO A 74 -7.01 -0.50 -10.15
N PHE A 75 -7.57 -0.69 -11.34
CA PHE A 75 -7.08 -1.68 -12.30
C PHE A 75 -5.69 -1.30 -12.84
N ASP A 76 -5.48 -0.05 -13.25
CA ASP A 76 -4.19 0.44 -13.76
C ASP A 76 -3.09 0.38 -12.69
N LEU A 77 -3.40 0.71 -11.44
CA LEU A 77 -2.46 0.61 -10.32
C LEU A 77 -2.00 -0.83 -10.08
N LYS A 78 -2.92 -1.79 -10.14
CA LYS A 78 -2.59 -3.23 -10.03
C LYS A 78 -1.74 -3.70 -11.21
N ARG A 79 -2.08 -3.28 -12.43
CA ARG A 79 -1.31 -3.59 -13.64
C ARG A 79 0.12 -3.04 -13.56
N LYS A 80 0.29 -1.79 -13.07
CA LYS A 80 1.60 -1.19 -12.83
C LYS A 80 2.40 -1.95 -11.78
N ALA A 81 1.78 -2.34 -10.67
CA ALA A 81 2.42 -3.15 -9.65
C ALA A 81 2.91 -4.49 -10.21
N LYS A 82 2.07 -5.20 -10.98
CA LYS A 82 2.44 -6.44 -11.64
C LYS A 82 3.66 -6.25 -12.54
N LYS A 83 3.61 -5.26 -13.43
CA LYS A 83 4.72 -4.95 -14.34
C LYS A 83 6.00 -4.64 -13.55
N GLN A 84 5.90 -3.85 -12.48
CA GLN A 84 7.03 -3.45 -11.65
C GLN A 84 7.70 -4.66 -11.00
N VAL A 85 6.92 -5.58 -10.42
CA VAL A 85 7.46 -6.81 -9.81
C VAL A 85 8.17 -7.69 -10.83
N GLN A 86 7.63 -7.78 -12.05
CA GLN A 86 8.20 -8.62 -13.11
C GLN A 86 9.44 -8.02 -13.78
N THR A 87 9.55 -6.69 -13.84
CA THR A 87 10.62 -6.03 -14.60
C THR A 87 11.72 -5.44 -13.72
N ASN A 88 11.49 -5.23 -12.43
CA ASN A 88 12.48 -4.63 -11.54
C ASN A 88 13.31 -5.72 -10.85
N PRO A 89 14.64 -5.80 -11.10
CA PRO A 89 15.51 -6.81 -10.51
C PRO A 89 15.54 -6.81 -8.98
N ILE A 90 15.22 -5.67 -8.33
CA ILE A 90 15.16 -5.55 -6.88
C ILE A 90 14.11 -6.50 -6.27
N TYR A 91 13.01 -6.76 -6.99
CA TYR A 91 11.94 -7.64 -6.51
C TYR A 91 12.16 -9.12 -6.85
N ALA A 92 13.18 -9.42 -7.67
CA ALA A 92 13.49 -10.80 -8.07
C ALA A 92 14.10 -11.64 -6.93
N GLN A 93 14.72 -10.99 -5.95
CA GLN A 93 15.37 -11.65 -4.84
C GLN A 93 14.66 -11.33 -3.52
N PRO A 94 14.59 -12.29 -2.58
CA PRO A 94 14.05 -12.05 -1.25
C PRO A 94 14.94 -11.05 -0.50
N ILE A 95 14.32 -10.28 0.37
CA ILE A 95 14.97 -9.37 1.29
C ILE A 95 14.83 -9.97 2.69
N HIS A 96 15.94 -10.14 3.37
CA HIS A 96 15.94 -10.54 4.78
C HIS A 96 15.76 -9.30 5.64
N TYR A 97 14.69 -9.26 6.44
CA TYR A 97 14.40 -8.15 7.33
C TYR A 97 14.64 -8.54 8.78
N ILE A 98 15.29 -7.64 9.51
CA ILE A 98 15.51 -7.72 10.95
C ILE A 98 14.95 -6.46 11.58
N PHE A 99 13.95 -6.63 12.44
CA PHE A 99 13.35 -5.56 13.24
C PHE A 99 13.83 -5.72 14.67
N ASP A 100 14.55 -4.74 15.18
CA ASP A 100 15.10 -4.72 16.54
C ASP A 100 14.80 -3.40 17.29
N GLU A 101 15.35 -3.24 18.48
CA GLU A 101 15.11 -2.04 19.32
C GLU A 101 15.64 -0.74 18.67
N GLU A 102 16.61 -0.82 17.77
CA GLU A 102 17.25 0.34 17.17
C GLU A 102 16.66 0.74 15.81
N GLY A 103 16.07 -0.23 15.08
CA GLY A 103 15.52 0.03 13.77
C GLY A 103 15.18 -1.19 12.95
N VAL A 104 15.24 -1.01 11.64
CA VAL A 104 14.97 -2.03 10.64
C VAL A 104 16.22 -2.21 9.78
N THR A 105 16.75 -3.42 9.77
CA THR A 105 17.83 -3.83 8.87
C THR A 105 17.23 -4.63 7.73
N SER A 106 17.63 -4.33 6.51
CA SER A 106 17.29 -5.07 5.30
C SER A 106 18.53 -5.57 4.61
N ILE A 107 18.60 -6.85 4.31
CA ILE A 107 19.75 -7.51 3.66
C ILE A 107 19.23 -8.13 2.37
N GLN A 108 19.86 -7.78 1.25
CA GLN A 108 19.55 -8.35 -0.06
C GLN A 108 20.83 -8.65 -0.83
N GLY A 109 21.17 -9.93 -0.93
CA GLY A 109 22.47 -10.37 -1.44
C GLY A 109 23.61 -9.81 -0.57
N GLU A 110 24.54 -9.10 -1.17
CA GLU A 110 25.67 -8.45 -0.48
C GLU A 110 25.33 -7.05 0.07
N LYS A 111 24.13 -6.54 -0.19
CA LYS A 111 23.71 -5.19 0.22
C LYS A 111 22.98 -5.26 1.55
N GLU A 112 23.47 -4.51 2.52
CA GLU A 112 22.84 -4.30 3.81
C GLU A 112 22.48 -2.81 3.96
N ALA A 113 21.27 -2.53 4.43
CA ALA A 113 20.82 -1.19 4.76
C ALA A 113 20.11 -1.22 6.11
N ARG A 114 20.49 -0.30 7.01
CA ARG A 114 19.85 -0.12 8.31
C ARG A 114 19.19 1.24 8.39
N VAL A 115 17.95 1.26 8.86
CA VAL A 115 17.15 2.46 9.05
C VAL A 115 16.66 2.50 10.50
N THR A 116 17.06 3.52 11.24
CA THR A 116 16.67 3.73 12.64
C THR A 116 15.22 4.22 12.74
N TRP A 117 14.55 3.98 13.88
CA TRP A 117 13.12 4.27 14.06
C TRP A 117 12.76 5.76 13.90
N ASP A 118 13.68 6.68 14.18
CA ASP A 118 13.50 8.13 13.99
C ASP A 118 13.29 8.55 12.53
N LYS A 119 13.72 7.72 11.58
CA LYS A 119 13.52 7.97 10.13
C LYS A 119 12.13 7.59 9.65
N PHE A 120 11.39 6.81 10.43
CA PHE A 120 10.02 6.46 10.09
C PHE A 120 9.05 7.52 10.62
N SER A 121 8.05 7.88 9.80
CA SER A 121 7.08 8.92 10.10
C SER A 121 5.73 8.38 10.55
N LYS A 122 5.29 7.27 9.95
CA LYS A 122 4.03 6.60 10.29
C LYS A 122 4.02 5.16 9.82
N ILE A 123 3.14 4.38 10.46
CA ILE A 123 2.80 3.03 10.08
C ILE A 123 1.34 2.98 9.62
N LYS A 124 1.04 2.19 8.61
CA LYS A 124 -0.33 1.89 8.14
C LYS A 124 -0.47 0.40 7.97
N LEU A 125 -1.51 -0.16 8.56
CA LEU A 125 -1.87 -1.57 8.41
C LEU A 125 -3.11 -1.69 7.52
N THR A 126 -3.09 -2.61 6.58
CA THR A 126 -4.23 -3.05 5.79
C THR A 126 -4.49 -4.54 6.07
N LYS A 127 -5.52 -5.11 5.48
CA LYS A 127 -5.78 -6.56 5.61
C LYS A 127 -4.66 -7.44 5.02
N LYS A 128 -3.86 -6.92 4.08
CA LYS A 128 -2.87 -7.70 3.32
C LYS A 128 -1.44 -7.24 3.54
N SER A 129 -1.25 -5.99 3.93
CA SER A 129 0.06 -5.35 3.93
C SER A 129 0.24 -4.40 5.10
N MET A 130 1.48 -4.25 5.53
CA MET A 130 1.93 -3.27 6.50
C MET A 130 2.90 -2.31 5.80
N PHE A 131 2.67 -1.02 5.94
CA PHE A 131 3.48 0.04 5.32
C PHE A 131 4.13 0.89 6.39
N LEU A 132 5.46 0.93 6.40
CA LEU A 132 6.23 1.83 7.25
C LEU A 132 6.75 2.99 6.37
N TYR A 133 6.13 4.15 6.50
CA TYR A 133 6.50 5.33 5.73
C TYR A 133 7.70 6.03 6.37
N MET A 134 8.69 6.32 5.56
CA MET A 134 9.88 7.08 5.96
C MET A 134 9.67 8.58 5.69
N ARG A 135 10.43 9.42 6.41
CA ARG A 135 10.38 10.90 6.24
C ARG A 135 10.85 11.35 4.85
N ASN A 136 11.67 10.57 4.16
CA ASN A 136 12.18 10.84 2.80
C ASN A 136 11.22 10.40 1.67
N LYS A 137 9.94 10.18 1.97
CA LYS A 137 8.88 9.72 1.05
C LYS A 137 9.00 8.26 0.59
N ASN A 138 9.99 7.51 1.07
CA ASN A 138 10.07 6.08 0.85
C ASN A 138 9.15 5.31 1.80
N ALA A 139 8.87 4.06 1.49
CA ALA A 139 8.13 3.17 2.37
C ALA A 139 8.74 1.76 2.35
N CYS A 140 8.83 1.16 3.54
CA CYS A 140 9.03 -0.28 3.65
C CYS A 140 7.65 -0.94 3.57
N VAL A 141 7.48 -1.82 2.60
CA VAL A 141 6.21 -2.48 2.28
C VAL A 141 6.35 -3.96 2.57
N LEU A 142 5.51 -4.48 3.45
CA LEU A 142 5.56 -5.87 3.92
C LEU A 142 4.19 -6.53 3.78
N SER A 143 4.17 -7.82 3.46
CA SER A 143 2.93 -8.60 3.56
C SER A 143 2.61 -8.88 5.03
N THR A 144 1.34 -8.81 5.42
CA THR A 144 0.90 -9.21 6.77
C THR A 144 1.13 -10.69 7.04
N ALA A 145 1.22 -11.51 5.99
CA ALA A 145 1.45 -12.94 6.08
C ALA A 145 2.79 -13.33 6.73
N VAL A 146 3.82 -12.46 6.65
CA VAL A 146 5.14 -12.73 7.25
C VAL A 146 5.09 -12.74 8.78
N PHE A 147 4.12 -12.07 9.38
CA PHE A 147 3.94 -12.02 10.83
C PHE A 147 3.02 -13.12 11.37
N GLY A 148 2.21 -13.75 10.51
CA GLY A 148 1.30 -14.82 10.89
C GLY A 148 0.41 -14.46 12.07
N LYS A 149 0.46 -15.27 13.13
CA LYS A 149 -0.34 -15.08 14.37
C LYS A 149 0.16 -13.92 15.24
N ASP A 150 1.38 -13.46 15.04
CA ASP A 150 1.98 -12.38 15.84
C ASP A 150 1.81 -11.00 15.20
N LEU A 151 0.97 -10.88 14.17
CA LEU A 151 0.74 -9.63 13.43
C LEU A 151 0.35 -8.47 14.36
N ASP A 152 -0.62 -8.67 15.24
CA ASP A 152 -1.11 -7.61 16.13
C ASP A 152 -0.03 -7.16 17.12
N LYS A 153 0.70 -8.12 17.71
CA LYS A 153 1.82 -7.84 18.61
C LYS A 153 2.95 -7.11 17.90
N ALA A 154 3.31 -7.57 16.69
CA ALA A 154 4.33 -6.93 15.87
C ALA A 154 3.92 -5.52 15.48
N TYR A 155 2.67 -5.32 15.07
CA TYR A 155 2.14 -4.02 14.72
C TYR A 155 2.17 -3.04 15.90
N ASP A 156 1.69 -3.44 17.06
CA ASP A 156 1.67 -2.58 18.26
C ASP A 156 3.09 -2.25 18.72
N TRP A 157 3.99 -3.22 18.69
CA TRP A 157 5.39 -2.99 19.02
C TRP A 157 6.07 -2.03 18.02
N ILE A 158 5.94 -2.26 16.71
CA ILE A 158 6.50 -1.36 15.68
C ILE A 158 5.88 0.04 15.81
N LYS A 159 4.57 0.12 16.03
CA LYS A 159 3.87 1.39 16.21
C LYS A 159 4.39 2.17 17.43
N SER A 160 4.76 1.48 18.50
CA SER A 160 5.36 2.11 19.68
C SER A 160 6.74 2.69 19.43
N LYS A 161 7.45 2.22 18.38
CA LYS A 161 8.79 2.70 17.97
C LYS A 161 8.72 3.82 16.93
N VAL A 162 7.74 3.77 16.04
CA VAL A 162 7.58 4.76 14.96
C VAL A 162 7.11 6.10 15.52
N GLY A 163 7.82 7.17 15.21
CA GLY A 163 7.46 8.52 15.63
C GLY A 163 7.92 8.93 17.03
N GLN A 164 8.65 8.08 17.74
CA GLN A 164 9.37 8.51 18.94
C GLN A 164 10.50 9.45 18.51
N LYS A 165 10.44 10.69 19.04
CA LYS A 165 11.51 11.70 18.90
C LYS A 165 12.58 11.46 19.95
#